data_b5a6c329878f47be578a8a673d309bb1
#
_entry.id   b5a6c329878f47be578a8a673d309bb1
#
_cell.length_a   1.000
_cell.length_b   1.000
_cell.length_c   1.000
_cell.angle_alpha   90.00
_cell.angle_beta   90.00
_cell.angle_gamma   90.00
#
_symmetry.space_group_name_H-M   'P 1'
#
loop_
_entity.id
_entity.type
_entity.pdbx_description
1 polymer ?
#
loop_
_entity_poly.entity_id
_entity_poly.type
_entity_poly.pdbx_seq_one_letter_code
_entity_poly.pdbx_strand_id
1 'polypeptide(L)'
;MDQSSAITLLFDFFSMESRNLYESFKNAGVSFTAAVIEDDGFLPDDVVSVYGYFCADGSLREEKPRYFNQIDIPDYWRIEGSNTNARVMDKTKERARIFYTEPKNRRLVKTVDWLDDKGAVRLSEHYNKQGQIFCRTLFNKRGEKVLRRFYSPKG
;
A
#
# COMPACT_ATOMS: atom_id res chain seq x y z
N MET A 1 -11.75 39.89 -12.44
CA MET A 1 -10.80 39.01 -11.75
C MET A 1 -11.60 37.81 -11.27
N ASP A 2 -11.62 36.75 -12.06
CA ASP A 2 -12.22 35.50 -11.64
C ASP A 2 -11.37 34.87 -10.55
N GLN A 3 -11.84 34.97 -9.31
CA GLN A 3 -11.39 34.06 -8.27
C GLN A 3 -12.02 32.70 -8.57
N SER A 4 -11.42 31.91 -9.45
CA SER A 4 -11.75 30.50 -9.53
C SER A 4 -11.37 29.91 -8.16
N SER A 5 -12.38 29.67 -7.33
CA SER A 5 -12.18 29.01 -6.05
C SER A 5 -11.56 27.64 -6.32
N ALA A 6 -10.30 27.45 -5.92
CA ALA A 6 -9.62 26.16 -6.07
C ALA A 6 -10.34 25.12 -5.21
N ILE A 7 -10.90 24.09 -5.84
CA ILE A 7 -11.53 22.98 -5.14
C ILE A 7 -10.45 22.00 -4.69
N THR A 8 -10.46 21.64 -3.42
CA THR A 8 -9.59 20.58 -2.88
C THR A 8 -10.45 19.49 -2.26
N LEU A 9 -10.27 18.26 -2.74
CA LEU A 9 -10.85 17.07 -2.13
C LEU A 9 -9.82 16.49 -1.16
N LEU A 10 -10.19 16.38 0.11
CA LEU A 10 -9.34 15.79 1.15
C LEU A 10 -10.00 14.50 1.66
N PHE A 11 -9.27 13.41 1.62
CA PHE A 11 -9.71 12.10 2.07
C PHE A 11 -8.82 11.58 3.21
N ASP A 12 -9.40 10.90 4.18
CA ASP A 12 -8.62 10.20 5.21
C ASP A 12 -7.83 9.04 4.58
N PHE A 13 -8.48 8.26 3.72
CA PHE A 13 -7.90 7.19 2.92
C PHE A 13 -8.64 7.07 1.59
N PHE A 14 -7.99 6.48 0.58
CA PHE A 14 -8.55 6.40 -0.76
C PHE A 14 -9.44 5.16 -0.94
N SER A 15 -10.63 5.19 -0.31
CA SER A 15 -11.66 4.16 -0.38
C SER A 15 -12.31 4.08 -1.76
N MET A 16 -13.20 3.11 -1.95
CA MET A 16 -14.02 3.03 -3.17
C MET A 16 -14.91 4.27 -3.33
N GLU A 17 -15.48 4.77 -2.22
CA GLU A 17 -16.31 5.98 -2.22
C GLU A 17 -15.50 7.22 -2.57
N SER A 18 -14.30 7.37 -1.99
CA SER A 18 -13.36 8.44 -2.32
C SER A 18 -12.95 8.40 -3.79
N ARG A 19 -12.70 7.20 -4.32
CA ARG A 19 -12.38 6.99 -5.74
C ARG A 19 -13.55 7.37 -6.64
N ASN A 20 -14.76 6.98 -6.31
CA ASN A 20 -15.96 7.33 -7.09
C ASN A 20 -16.18 8.84 -7.13
N LEU A 21 -15.99 9.53 -6.01
CA LEU A 21 -16.09 10.99 -5.96
C LEU A 21 -14.98 11.65 -6.81
N TYR A 22 -13.74 11.21 -6.65
CA TYR A 22 -12.60 11.68 -7.45
C TYR A 22 -12.85 11.51 -8.95
N GLU A 23 -13.30 10.33 -9.39
CA GLU A 23 -13.60 10.05 -10.79
C GLU A 23 -14.78 10.90 -11.31
N SER A 24 -15.79 11.16 -10.47
CA SER A 24 -16.93 12.01 -10.83
C SER A 24 -16.49 13.45 -11.14
N PHE A 25 -15.60 14.03 -10.32
CA PHE A 25 -15.03 15.34 -10.57
C PHE A 25 -14.18 15.37 -11.83
N LYS A 26 -13.37 14.33 -12.03
CA LYS A 26 -12.52 14.20 -13.23
C LYS A 26 -13.35 14.10 -14.51
N ASN A 27 -14.39 13.29 -14.51
CA ASN A 27 -15.29 13.11 -15.64
C ASN A 27 -16.15 14.36 -15.93
N ALA A 28 -16.46 15.14 -14.90
CA ALA A 28 -17.17 16.42 -15.06
C ALA A 28 -16.26 17.54 -15.61
N GLY A 29 -14.97 17.30 -15.80
CA GLY A 29 -14.02 18.30 -16.30
C GLY A 29 -13.76 19.45 -15.32
N VAL A 30 -14.06 19.25 -14.05
CA VAL A 30 -13.82 20.24 -13.00
C VAL A 30 -12.34 20.26 -12.62
N SER A 31 -11.74 21.44 -12.53
CA SER A 31 -10.37 21.59 -12.02
C SER A 31 -10.36 21.48 -10.50
N PHE A 32 -9.63 20.51 -9.95
CA PHE A 32 -9.51 20.27 -8.51
C PHE A 32 -8.15 19.67 -8.15
N THR A 33 -7.81 19.72 -6.88
CA THR A 33 -6.69 19.00 -6.28
C THR A 33 -7.25 17.90 -5.38
N ALA A 34 -6.72 16.69 -5.46
CA ALA A 34 -7.07 15.60 -4.56
C ALA A 34 -5.88 15.30 -3.64
N ALA A 35 -6.16 15.21 -2.35
CA ALA A 35 -5.19 14.87 -1.32
C ALA A 35 -5.71 13.78 -0.40
N VAL A 36 -4.81 12.93 0.11
CA VAL A 36 -5.14 11.85 1.03
C VAL A 36 -4.18 11.85 2.21
N ILE A 37 -4.70 11.60 3.40
CA ILE A 37 -3.88 11.54 4.62
C ILE A 37 -3.11 10.23 4.67
N GLU A 38 -3.78 9.09 4.50
CA GLU A 38 -3.18 7.76 4.53
C GLU A 38 -2.91 7.24 3.12
N ASP A 39 -1.62 7.13 2.77
CA ASP A 39 -1.17 6.53 1.52
C ASP A 39 -1.25 5.00 1.61
N ASP A 40 -1.88 4.37 0.63
CA ASP A 40 -1.97 2.92 0.51
C ASP A 40 -0.92 2.32 -0.46
N GLY A 41 -0.04 3.16 -1.01
CA GLY A 41 1.01 2.80 -1.95
C GLY A 41 0.54 2.68 -3.41
N PHE A 42 -0.76 2.79 -3.69
CA PHE A 42 -1.37 2.59 -5.02
C PHE A 42 -2.27 3.74 -5.46
N LEU A 43 -2.00 4.93 -4.96
CA LEU A 43 -2.74 6.14 -5.33
C LEU A 43 -2.55 6.48 -6.83
N PRO A 44 -3.56 7.11 -7.48
CA PRO A 44 -3.36 7.77 -8.76
C PRO A 44 -2.24 8.82 -8.70
N ASP A 45 -1.56 9.07 -9.83
CA ASP A 45 -0.39 9.94 -9.89
C ASP A 45 -0.70 11.40 -9.58
N ASP A 46 -1.95 11.82 -9.79
CA ASP A 46 -2.47 13.16 -9.54
C ASP A 46 -3.12 13.32 -8.15
N VAL A 47 -3.06 12.30 -7.30
CA VAL A 47 -3.50 12.36 -5.89
C VAL A 47 -2.28 12.53 -4.99
N VAL A 48 -2.27 13.61 -4.21
CA VAL A 48 -1.18 13.92 -3.29
C VAL A 48 -1.42 13.24 -1.94
N SER A 49 -0.41 12.55 -1.41
CA SER A 49 -0.43 12.07 -0.02
C SER A 49 0.57 12.82 0.86
N VAL A 50 0.33 12.79 2.17
CA VAL A 50 1.29 13.35 3.14
C VAL A 50 2.65 12.67 2.99
N TYR A 51 2.66 11.34 2.87
CA TYR A 51 3.88 10.58 2.60
C TYR A 51 4.54 11.03 1.28
N GLY A 52 3.79 11.06 0.18
CA GLY A 52 4.30 11.45 -1.14
C GLY A 52 4.87 12.86 -1.14
N TYR A 53 4.24 13.80 -0.44
CA TYR A 53 4.73 15.17 -0.34
C TYR A 53 6.10 15.27 0.35
N PHE A 54 6.32 14.54 1.45
CA PHE A 54 7.56 14.62 2.23
C PHE A 54 8.65 13.65 1.75
N CYS A 55 8.29 12.54 1.11
CA CYS A 55 9.22 11.45 0.78
C CYS A 55 9.47 11.28 -0.72
N ALA A 56 8.70 11.95 -1.59
CA ALA A 56 8.89 11.87 -3.04
C ALA A 56 10.12 12.72 -3.44
N ASP A 57 11.18 12.05 -3.85
CA ASP A 57 12.42 12.71 -4.29
C ASP A 57 12.50 12.92 -5.81
N GLY A 58 11.40 12.74 -6.53
CA GLY A 58 11.33 12.95 -7.98
C GLY A 58 12.11 11.92 -8.81
N SER A 59 12.74 10.93 -8.22
CA SER A 59 13.38 9.84 -8.93
C SER A 59 12.30 8.82 -9.36
N LEU A 60 11.72 9.03 -10.52
CA LEU A 60 10.88 8.06 -11.21
C LEU A 60 11.78 6.87 -11.62
N ARG A 61 11.98 5.93 -10.73
CA ARG A 61 12.45 4.61 -11.14
C ARG A 61 11.23 3.89 -11.73
N GLU A 62 11.37 3.40 -12.95
CA GLU A 62 10.40 2.52 -13.60
C GLU A 62 10.39 1.14 -12.92
N GLU A 63 10.15 1.10 -11.62
CA GLU A 63 9.97 -0.14 -10.90
C GLU A 63 8.51 -0.57 -11.02
N LYS A 64 8.30 -1.87 -11.13
CA LYS A 64 6.97 -2.46 -11.29
C LYS A 64 6.46 -2.95 -9.94
N PRO A 65 5.14 -3.00 -9.71
CA PRO A 65 4.59 -3.62 -8.52
C PRO A 65 5.12 -5.04 -8.33
N ARG A 66 5.34 -5.44 -7.07
CA ARG A 66 5.77 -6.80 -6.74
C ARG A 66 4.67 -7.81 -7.03
N TYR A 67 5.00 -8.85 -7.74
CA TYR A 67 4.15 -10.03 -7.86
C TYR A 67 4.31 -10.90 -6.60
N PHE A 68 3.27 -11.67 -6.22
CA PHE A 68 3.23 -12.33 -4.90
C PHE A 68 4.41 -13.27 -4.62
N ASN A 69 4.98 -13.91 -5.64
CA ASN A 69 6.12 -14.81 -5.50
C ASN A 69 7.49 -14.12 -5.56
N GLN A 70 7.51 -12.79 -5.61
CA GLN A 70 8.73 -11.97 -5.59
C GLN A 70 9.06 -11.42 -4.19
N ILE A 71 8.31 -11.84 -3.17
CA ILE A 71 8.59 -11.48 -1.78
C ILE A 71 9.79 -12.28 -1.30
N ASP A 72 10.76 -11.59 -0.68
CA ASP A 72 11.94 -12.20 -0.11
C ASP A 72 11.57 -13.04 1.11
N ILE A 73 11.81 -14.34 1.02
CA ILE A 73 11.57 -15.31 2.09
C ILE A 73 12.79 -16.20 2.28
N PRO A 74 12.98 -16.83 3.46
CA PRO A 74 14.04 -17.82 3.65
C PRO A 74 13.95 -18.99 2.66
N ASP A 75 15.09 -19.54 2.25
CA ASP A 75 15.22 -20.55 1.18
C ASP A 75 14.35 -21.80 1.35
N TYR A 76 14.05 -22.18 2.58
CA TYR A 76 13.27 -23.39 2.89
C TYR A 76 11.77 -23.14 3.04
N TRP A 77 11.34 -21.89 2.89
CA TRP A 77 9.94 -21.53 2.96
C TRP A 77 9.34 -21.50 1.54
N ARG A 78 8.02 -21.59 1.46
CA ARG A 78 7.31 -21.53 0.17
C ARG A 78 6.17 -20.54 0.23
N ILE A 79 5.82 -20.01 -0.92
CA ILE A 79 4.67 -19.14 -1.09
C ILE A 79 3.55 -19.92 -1.77
N GLU A 80 2.40 -19.98 -1.13
CA GLU A 80 1.17 -20.60 -1.66
C GLU A 80 0.19 -19.48 -2.03
N GLY A 81 -0.03 -19.27 -3.34
CA GLY A 81 -0.89 -18.21 -3.85
C GLY A 81 -2.24 -18.70 -4.35
N SER A 82 -3.29 -17.92 -4.09
CA SER A 82 -4.62 -18.04 -4.69
C SER A 82 -4.90 -16.83 -5.60
N ASN A 83 -6.14 -16.70 -6.08
CA ASN A 83 -6.56 -15.52 -6.84
C ASN A 83 -6.87 -14.30 -5.96
N THR A 84 -6.95 -14.47 -4.66
CA THR A 84 -7.37 -13.41 -3.71
C THR A 84 -6.29 -13.00 -2.72
N ASN A 85 -5.38 -13.92 -2.36
CA ASN A 85 -4.30 -13.72 -1.40
C ASN A 85 -3.23 -14.79 -1.55
N ALA A 86 -2.13 -14.69 -0.78
CA ALA A 86 -1.15 -15.75 -0.65
C ALA A 86 -0.71 -15.92 0.81
N ARG A 87 -0.04 -17.04 1.09
CA ARG A 87 0.55 -17.36 2.39
C ARG A 87 2.01 -17.74 2.22
N VAL A 88 2.82 -17.39 3.20
CA VAL A 88 4.18 -17.89 3.32
C VAL A 88 4.20 -19.02 4.34
N MET A 89 4.70 -20.16 3.94
CA MET A 89 4.69 -21.40 4.73
C MET A 89 6.10 -21.89 5.02
N ASP A 90 6.34 -22.24 6.29
CA ASP A 90 7.48 -23.02 6.74
C ASP A 90 6.96 -24.42 7.09
N LYS A 91 7.16 -25.38 6.21
CA LYS A 91 6.52 -26.69 6.27
C LYS A 91 4.99 -26.57 6.37
N THR A 92 4.41 -26.83 7.53
CA THR A 92 2.97 -26.72 7.81
C THR A 92 2.60 -25.44 8.54
N LYS A 93 3.59 -24.63 8.95
CA LYS A 93 3.38 -23.42 9.74
C LYS A 93 3.25 -22.21 8.84
N GLU A 94 2.16 -21.46 8.99
CA GLU A 94 1.97 -20.16 8.35
C GLU A 94 2.88 -19.12 9.00
N ARG A 95 3.72 -18.44 8.20
CA ARG A 95 4.70 -17.44 8.64
C ARG A 95 4.31 -16.04 8.24
N ALA A 96 3.59 -15.89 7.11
CA ALA A 96 3.07 -14.60 6.69
C ALA A 96 1.83 -14.76 5.83
N ARG A 97 1.06 -13.67 5.74
CA ARG A 97 -0.09 -13.50 4.85
C ARG A 97 0.19 -12.38 3.88
N ILE A 98 -0.04 -12.62 2.59
CA ILE A 98 0.16 -11.67 1.53
C ILE A 98 -1.19 -11.23 0.99
N PHE A 99 -1.46 -9.94 1.08
CA PHE A 99 -2.69 -9.31 0.58
C PHE A 99 -2.40 -8.58 -0.72
N TYR A 100 -3.28 -8.76 -1.70
CA TYR A 100 -3.15 -8.15 -3.02
C TYR A 100 -3.88 -6.81 -3.09
N THR A 101 -3.38 -5.92 -3.95
CA THR A 101 -4.13 -4.74 -4.37
C THR A 101 -5.22 -5.12 -5.37
N GLU A 102 -6.22 -4.25 -5.53
CA GLU A 102 -7.25 -4.44 -6.56
C GLU A 102 -6.70 -4.12 -7.98
N PRO A 103 -7.11 -4.83 -9.01
CA PRO A 103 -7.91 -6.07 -8.97
C PRO A 103 -7.05 -7.29 -8.52
N LYS A 104 -7.57 -8.07 -7.57
CA LYS A 104 -6.82 -9.15 -6.88
C LYS A 104 -6.27 -10.24 -7.81
N ASN A 105 -6.94 -10.49 -8.93
CA ASN A 105 -6.50 -11.47 -9.92
C ASN A 105 -5.14 -11.17 -10.56
N ARG A 106 -4.66 -9.92 -10.47
CA ARG A 106 -3.29 -9.54 -10.88
C ARG A 106 -2.23 -10.02 -9.90
N ARG A 107 -2.61 -10.41 -8.68
CA ARG A 107 -1.73 -10.93 -7.62
C ARG A 107 -0.56 -10.01 -7.28
N LEU A 108 -0.80 -8.69 -7.35
CA LEU A 108 0.18 -7.68 -6.98
C LEU A 108 0.12 -7.42 -5.50
N VAL A 109 1.27 -7.45 -4.84
CA VAL A 109 1.37 -7.32 -3.38
C VAL A 109 1.05 -5.90 -2.93
N LYS A 110 0.14 -5.79 -1.96
CA LYS A 110 -0.15 -4.57 -1.23
C LYS A 110 0.44 -4.60 0.17
N THR A 111 0.23 -5.69 0.89
CA THR A 111 0.68 -5.84 2.27
C THR A 111 1.14 -7.26 2.53
N VAL A 112 2.19 -7.40 3.32
CA VAL A 112 2.66 -8.68 3.88
C VAL A 112 2.62 -8.60 5.40
N ASP A 113 1.78 -9.43 6.03
CA ASP A 113 1.66 -9.53 7.48
C ASP A 113 2.48 -10.71 7.98
N TRP A 114 3.58 -10.41 8.67
CA TRP A 114 4.47 -11.40 9.27
C TRP A 114 3.94 -11.83 10.64
N LEU A 115 3.90 -13.15 10.85
CA LEU A 115 3.29 -13.79 12.01
C LEU A 115 4.36 -14.30 12.99
N ASP A 116 4.02 -14.23 14.28
CA ASP A 116 4.80 -14.92 15.31
C ASP A 116 4.45 -16.44 15.37
N ASP A 117 5.08 -17.13 16.32
CA ASP A 117 4.88 -18.55 16.52
C ASP A 117 3.44 -18.93 16.93
N LYS A 118 2.65 -18.00 17.41
CA LYS A 118 1.25 -18.15 17.78
C LYS A 118 0.27 -17.74 16.67
N GLY A 119 0.79 -17.29 15.51
CA GLY A 119 -0.01 -16.83 14.38
C GLY A 119 -0.55 -15.40 14.53
N ALA A 120 -0.03 -14.63 15.49
CA ALA A 120 -0.38 -13.23 15.65
C ALA A 120 0.52 -12.33 14.79
N VAL A 121 -0.05 -11.30 14.15
CA VAL A 121 0.70 -10.33 13.36
C VAL A 121 1.65 -9.53 14.25
N ARG A 122 2.92 -9.43 13.85
CA ARG A 122 3.96 -8.66 14.54
C ARG A 122 4.50 -7.52 13.70
N LEU A 123 4.51 -7.70 12.40
CA LEU A 123 5.01 -6.74 11.44
C LEU A 123 4.13 -6.77 10.20
N SER A 124 3.67 -5.61 9.73
CA SER A 124 3.08 -5.46 8.40
C SER A 124 4.02 -4.63 7.54
N GLU A 125 4.37 -5.17 6.38
CA GLU A 125 5.12 -4.47 5.33
C GLU A 125 4.16 -4.01 4.25
N HIS A 126 4.15 -2.71 3.96
CA HIS A 126 3.29 -2.10 2.96
C HIS A 126 4.10 -1.80 1.71
N TYR A 127 3.66 -2.34 0.58
CA TYR A 127 4.29 -2.17 -0.72
C TYR A 127 3.58 -1.10 -1.54
N ASN A 128 4.34 -0.37 -2.34
CA ASN A 128 3.81 0.60 -3.28
C ASN A 128 3.77 0.07 -4.72
N LYS A 129 3.23 0.87 -5.64
CA LYS A 129 3.14 0.54 -7.07
C LYS A 129 4.49 0.42 -7.77
N GLN A 130 5.58 0.85 -7.15
CA GLN A 130 6.96 0.67 -7.60
C GLN A 130 7.60 -0.62 -7.06
N GLY A 131 6.87 -1.43 -6.28
CA GLY A 131 7.37 -2.68 -5.72
C GLY A 131 8.29 -2.52 -4.51
N GLN A 132 8.28 -1.36 -3.87
CA GLN A 132 9.10 -1.04 -2.70
C GLN A 132 8.28 -1.11 -1.42
N ILE A 133 8.92 -1.49 -0.32
CA ILE A 133 8.34 -1.33 1.02
C ILE A 133 8.45 0.15 1.38
N PHE A 134 7.31 0.86 1.40
CA PHE A 134 7.28 2.27 1.75
C PHE A 134 6.87 2.54 3.19
N CYS A 135 6.29 1.54 3.85
CA CYS A 135 5.86 1.65 5.24
C CYS A 135 5.95 0.30 5.94
N ARG A 136 6.35 0.31 7.22
CA ARG A 136 6.28 -0.82 8.14
C ARG A 136 5.46 -0.45 9.36
N THR A 137 4.58 -1.36 9.79
CA THR A 137 3.79 -1.24 11.02
C THR A 137 4.15 -2.36 11.97
N LEU A 138 4.57 -2.02 13.18
CA LEU A 138 4.88 -2.98 14.25
C LEU A 138 3.69 -3.11 15.21
N PHE A 139 3.47 -4.35 15.67
CA PHE A 139 2.41 -4.69 16.61
C PHE A 139 2.99 -5.27 17.90
N ASN A 140 2.39 -4.91 19.03
CA ASN A 140 2.73 -5.51 20.31
C ASN A 140 2.06 -6.90 20.49
N LYS A 141 2.28 -7.54 21.65
CA LYS A 141 1.69 -8.85 21.96
C LYS A 141 0.16 -8.84 22.08
N ARG A 142 -0.45 -7.67 22.22
CA ARG A 142 -1.92 -7.49 22.28
C ARG A 142 -2.54 -7.24 20.90
N GLY A 143 -1.70 -7.16 19.84
CA GLY A 143 -2.18 -6.83 18.49
C GLY A 143 -2.40 -5.33 18.25
N GLU A 144 -1.93 -4.48 19.15
CA GLU A 144 -2.04 -3.03 19.02
C GLU A 144 -0.87 -2.50 18.18
N LYS A 145 -1.14 -1.55 17.29
CA LYS A 145 -0.09 -0.85 16.51
C LYS A 145 0.73 0.03 17.46
N VAL A 146 2.04 -0.21 17.52
CA VAL A 146 2.93 0.53 18.42
C VAL A 146 3.89 1.46 17.69
N LEU A 147 4.17 1.17 16.42
CA LEU A 147 5.04 2.00 15.59
C LEU A 147 4.64 1.87 14.12
N ARG A 148 4.60 3.00 13.43
CA ARG A 148 4.49 3.06 11.99
C ARG A 148 5.66 3.87 11.43
N ARG A 149 6.47 3.26 10.57
CA ARG A 149 7.65 3.87 10.00
C ARG A 149 7.55 3.93 8.48
N PHE A 150 7.72 5.12 7.93
CA PHE A 150 7.79 5.35 6.49
C PHE A 150 9.24 5.41 6.03
N TYR A 151 9.47 4.96 4.81
CA TYR A 151 10.79 4.93 4.19
C TYR A 151 10.76 5.77 2.92
N SER A 152 11.78 6.60 2.73
CA SER A 152 11.96 7.25 1.44
C SER A 152 12.55 6.25 0.43
N PRO A 153 12.44 6.53 -0.90
CA PRO A 153 13.06 5.68 -1.93
C PRO A 153 14.58 5.53 -1.80
N LYS A 154 15.22 6.37 -1.01
CA LYS A 154 16.67 6.35 -0.76
C LYS A 154 17.06 5.61 0.54
N GLY A 155 16.12 5.10 1.30
CA GLY A 155 16.30 4.39 2.57
C GLY A 155 16.14 5.27 3.79
#